data_76028c25c175faeed6bf43833bf8acf8
#
_entry.id   76028c25c175faeed6bf43833bf8acf8
#
_cell.length_a   1.000
_cell.length_b   1.000
_cell.length_c   1.000
_cell.angle_alpha   90.00
_cell.angle_beta   90.00
_cell.angle_gamma   90.00
#
_symmetry.space_group_name_H-M   'P 1'
#
loop_
_entity.id
_entity.type
_entity.pdbx_description
1 polymer ?
#
loop_
_entity_poly.entity_id
_entity_poly.type
_entity_poly.pdbx_seq_one_letter_code
_entity_poly.pdbx_strand_id
1 'polypeptide(L)'
;VNIGVVTGINSSDPYVFYVRLSQEAGKPCHMLQIDDVVKVQFDYHPQGSLVYYGIVVEMKARWDFGPISGYEEELALKGLSPANPIFIATVMTTRMLKIENGKMLPDAPQVPPPPGAKVIIASEEEIDIALGFDELLQKNCAIPIGVFRNSRPAYADVRYILGENGAHINISGQSGVAAKTSYATFLVKSFLDTGNRLKEKNELMACLSRSRFIVFNVKGEGLLFLDRWSKEWKEKEEAETGRSWRRMYQALQMEAEPFKKVAFFAPKKSAKDEPWVNKRPQGVQVYGWDIVDIMKLGLFELFFDQEELEENQNLQLAVMSVQEVLQSRFEDAILEAKKFCERNHIKIPNDPELIIRTAIANGFDVSTMARLPDGLDELIEMFDKDDDFKTKIMQEVQGKATIASLVRRLKAAKAVGFDLLWVRTSFLKFDVSTSRRIDWDKPGQVTVIDISKLRTRPQSFVVGAVLLEVMRSREEKTNQDPVFIFLDELNKYAPRFGGGPLSSIFRDIAERGRSFRVILIGAEQTASEVDYRIITQSSTTVIGRQKGAELAKPEYSHLTDEQKARAALLQQGEVIVDQPFMRIPITVRFPLPAWCTREDDAYVMSEQERRALEERVYRGD
;
A
#
# COMPACT_ATOMS: atom_id res chain seq x y z
N VAL A 1 -2.77 -14.36 -37.63
CA VAL A 1 -3.97 -15.11 -38.06
C VAL A 1 -5.15 -14.16 -38.06
N ASN A 2 -5.89 -14.06 -39.17
CA ASN A 2 -7.12 -13.29 -39.21
C ASN A 2 -8.20 -14.02 -38.39
N ILE A 3 -8.71 -13.33 -37.35
CA ILE A 3 -9.66 -13.92 -36.38
C ILE A 3 -11.09 -13.44 -36.64
N GLY A 4 -11.26 -12.36 -37.40
CA GLY A 4 -12.57 -11.79 -37.66
C GLY A 4 -12.47 -10.45 -38.37
N VAL A 5 -13.58 -9.74 -38.37
CA VAL A 5 -13.71 -8.41 -38.96
C VAL A 5 -14.47 -7.49 -38.01
N VAL A 6 -14.19 -6.19 -38.07
CA VAL A 6 -15.02 -5.19 -37.41
C VAL A 6 -16.43 -5.29 -37.94
N THR A 7 -17.42 -5.47 -37.08
CA THR A 7 -18.81 -5.62 -37.49
C THR A 7 -19.52 -4.29 -37.65
N GLY A 8 -20.43 -4.19 -38.61
CA GLY A 8 -21.35 -3.05 -38.75
C GLY A 8 -22.69 -3.26 -38.05
N ILE A 9 -22.89 -4.41 -37.37
CA ILE A 9 -24.14 -4.72 -36.67
C ILE A 9 -24.30 -3.82 -35.42
N ASN A 10 -23.21 -3.59 -34.71
CA ASN A 10 -23.10 -2.64 -33.60
C ASN A 10 -22.28 -1.44 -34.08
N SER A 11 -22.68 -0.25 -33.70
CA SER A 11 -21.95 0.96 -34.01
C SER A 11 -20.63 1.00 -33.23
N SER A 12 -19.51 1.01 -33.94
CA SER A 12 -18.18 1.23 -33.34
C SER A 12 -17.89 2.72 -33.20
N ASP A 13 -17.21 3.11 -32.15
CA ASP A 13 -16.63 4.44 -31.95
C ASP A 13 -15.08 4.35 -31.84
N PRO A 14 -14.34 5.45 -31.71
CA PRO A 14 -12.90 5.40 -31.59
C PRO A 14 -12.37 4.67 -30.33
N TYR A 15 -13.19 4.51 -29.31
CA TYR A 15 -12.83 3.94 -28.02
C TYR A 15 -13.29 2.49 -27.86
N VAL A 16 -14.42 2.11 -28.51
CA VAL A 16 -15.00 0.78 -28.45
C VAL A 16 -15.41 0.32 -29.86
N PHE A 17 -14.97 -0.85 -30.25
CA PHE A 17 -15.37 -1.47 -31.49
C PHE A 17 -15.76 -2.94 -31.30
N TYR A 18 -16.52 -3.46 -32.24
CA TYR A 18 -17.07 -4.81 -32.16
C TYR A 18 -16.51 -5.69 -33.25
N VAL A 19 -16.10 -6.89 -32.89
CA VAL A 19 -15.47 -7.87 -33.79
C VAL A 19 -16.36 -9.06 -33.94
N ARG A 20 -16.83 -9.33 -35.18
CA ARG A 20 -17.47 -10.59 -35.53
C ARG A 20 -16.38 -11.59 -35.86
N LEU A 21 -16.35 -12.73 -35.16
CA LEU A 21 -15.39 -13.79 -35.41
C LEU A 21 -15.63 -14.48 -36.74
N SER A 22 -14.53 -14.82 -37.43
CA SER A 22 -14.58 -15.69 -38.62
C SER A 22 -14.97 -17.11 -38.23
N GLN A 23 -15.80 -17.75 -39.07
CA GLN A 23 -16.36 -19.07 -38.80
C GLN A 23 -16.19 -20.00 -40.00
N GLU A 24 -15.98 -21.29 -39.71
CA GLU A 24 -16.11 -22.39 -40.66
C GLU A 24 -17.09 -23.40 -40.10
N ALA A 25 -18.07 -23.80 -40.93
CA ALA A 25 -19.16 -24.72 -40.56
C ALA A 25 -19.85 -24.33 -39.22
N GLY A 26 -20.13 -23.05 -39.01
CA GLY A 26 -20.78 -22.52 -37.80
C GLY A 26 -19.94 -22.49 -36.53
N LYS A 27 -18.63 -22.84 -36.60
CA LYS A 27 -17.71 -22.78 -35.50
C LYS A 27 -16.68 -21.65 -35.71
N PRO A 28 -16.32 -20.88 -34.69
CA PRO A 28 -15.25 -19.88 -34.82
C PRO A 28 -13.94 -20.54 -35.22
N CYS A 29 -13.27 -20.00 -36.23
CA CYS A 29 -11.92 -20.45 -36.63
C CYS A 29 -10.91 -20.23 -35.52
N HIS A 30 -11.13 -19.23 -34.71
CA HIS A 30 -10.36 -18.93 -33.50
C HIS A 30 -11.29 -18.30 -32.45
N MET A 31 -11.27 -18.83 -31.24
CA MET A 31 -12.07 -18.29 -30.13
C MET A 31 -11.26 -17.22 -29.36
N LEU A 32 -11.71 -15.98 -29.44
CA LEU A 32 -11.22 -14.94 -28.55
C LEU A 32 -11.72 -15.17 -27.13
N GLN A 33 -10.95 -14.73 -26.20
CA GLN A 33 -11.30 -14.73 -24.78
C GLN A 33 -11.13 -13.31 -24.21
N ILE A 34 -11.78 -13.06 -23.07
CA ILE A 34 -11.58 -11.80 -22.33
C ILE A 34 -10.07 -11.63 -22.02
N ASP A 35 -9.56 -10.42 -22.14
CA ASP A 35 -8.15 -10.00 -22.04
C ASP A 35 -7.28 -10.40 -23.25
N ASP A 36 -7.81 -10.99 -24.32
CA ASP A 36 -7.04 -11.09 -25.56
C ASP A 36 -6.82 -9.69 -26.14
N VAL A 37 -5.60 -9.46 -26.61
CA VAL A 37 -5.23 -8.21 -27.28
C VAL A 37 -5.34 -8.43 -28.78
N VAL A 38 -6.06 -7.53 -29.45
CA VAL A 38 -6.28 -7.56 -30.89
C VAL A 38 -5.73 -6.32 -31.56
N LYS A 39 -5.46 -6.47 -32.86
CA LYS A 39 -4.96 -5.42 -33.73
C LYS A 39 -5.87 -5.27 -34.94
N VAL A 40 -6.15 -4.03 -35.32
CA VAL A 40 -6.85 -3.65 -36.56
C VAL A 40 -6.00 -2.62 -37.28
N GLN A 41 -5.72 -2.86 -38.57
CA GLN A 41 -5.01 -1.92 -39.41
C GLN A 41 -5.89 -1.57 -40.61
N PHE A 42 -6.01 -0.29 -40.91
CA PHE A 42 -6.77 0.20 -42.06
C PHE A 42 -6.23 1.52 -42.57
N ASP A 43 -6.49 1.80 -43.85
CA ASP A 43 -6.11 3.05 -44.47
C ASP A 43 -7.19 4.11 -44.26
N TYR A 44 -6.77 5.30 -43.85
CA TYR A 44 -7.64 6.43 -43.61
C TYR A 44 -7.15 7.63 -44.42
N HIS A 45 -7.81 7.91 -45.54
CA HIS A 45 -7.44 8.99 -46.42
C HIS A 45 -7.91 10.35 -45.88
N PRO A 46 -7.11 11.43 -45.90
CA PRO A 46 -5.73 11.57 -46.44
C PRO A 46 -4.63 11.26 -45.41
N GLN A 47 -4.94 10.75 -44.23
CA GLN A 47 -4.01 10.70 -43.08
C GLN A 47 -3.08 9.48 -43.06
N GLY A 48 -3.15 8.58 -44.04
CA GLY A 48 -2.30 7.38 -44.12
C GLY A 48 -2.95 6.16 -43.45
N SER A 49 -2.12 5.21 -43.01
CA SER A 49 -2.59 3.98 -42.32
C SER A 49 -2.64 4.18 -40.82
N LEU A 50 -3.73 3.71 -40.22
CA LEU A 50 -3.93 3.68 -38.76
C LEU A 50 -3.86 2.24 -38.25
N VAL A 51 -3.26 2.07 -37.07
CA VAL A 51 -3.22 0.80 -36.34
C VAL A 51 -3.87 1.00 -34.99
N TYR A 52 -4.92 0.24 -34.74
CA TYR A 52 -5.62 0.19 -33.44
C TYR A 52 -5.25 -1.08 -32.73
N TYR A 53 -4.92 -0.95 -31.48
CA TYR A 53 -4.82 -2.05 -30.51
C TYR A 53 -5.96 -1.94 -29.51
N GLY A 54 -6.49 -3.07 -29.08
CA GLY A 54 -7.52 -3.09 -28.05
C GLY A 54 -7.56 -4.41 -27.31
N ILE A 55 -8.19 -4.39 -26.14
CA ILE A 55 -8.43 -5.55 -25.29
C ILE A 55 -9.88 -6.00 -25.43
N VAL A 56 -10.08 -7.29 -25.52
CA VAL A 56 -11.40 -7.92 -25.46
C VAL A 56 -11.92 -7.84 -24.04
N VAL A 57 -13.02 -7.10 -23.84
CA VAL A 57 -13.66 -6.93 -22.52
C VAL A 57 -14.91 -7.78 -22.35
N GLU A 58 -15.55 -8.16 -23.47
CA GLU A 58 -16.77 -8.95 -23.45
C GLU A 58 -16.85 -9.87 -24.67
N MET A 59 -17.48 -11.04 -24.51
CA MET A 59 -17.79 -11.98 -25.59
C MET A 59 -19.28 -12.33 -25.55
N LYS A 60 -19.96 -12.16 -26.67
CA LYS A 60 -21.39 -12.52 -26.85
C LYS A 60 -21.57 -13.53 -27.95
N ALA A 61 -22.44 -14.48 -27.73
CA ALA A 61 -22.92 -15.39 -28.77
C ALA A 61 -24.43 -15.16 -29.01
N ARG A 62 -24.82 -15.11 -30.26
CA ARG A 62 -26.24 -15.01 -30.67
C ARG A 62 -26.45 -15.63 -32.01
N TRP A 63 -27.69 -15.83 -32.37
CA TRP A 63 -28.04 -16.23 -33.75
C TRP A 63 -27.83 -15.05 -34.72
N ASP A 64 -27.48 -15.34 -35.99
CA ASP A 64 -27.26 -14.33 -37.05
C ASP A 64 -28.54 -13.59 -37.48
N PHE A 65 -29.70 -14.16 -37.19
CA PHE A 65 -30.99 -13.50 -37.30
C PHE A 65 -31.41 -12.87 -35.97
N GLY A 66 -32.40 -11.96 -36.02
CA GLY A 66 -32.97 -11.33 -34.82
C GLY A 66 -33.57 -12.34 -33.84
N PRO A 67 -34.31 -11.89 -32.80
CA PRO A 67 -34.92 -12.81 -31.85
C PRO A 67 -35.76 -13.87 -32.57
N ILE A 68 -35.36 -15.13 -32.48
CA ILE A 68 -36.08 -16.27 -33.03
C ILE A 68 -37.00 -16.85 -31.95
N SER A 69 -38.14 -17.39 -32.40
CA SER A 69 -39.04 -18.13 -31.51
C SER A 69 -38.36 -19.42 -31.00
N GLY A 70 -38.83 -19.96 -29.87
CA GLY A 70 -38.28 -21.23 -29.36
C GLY A 70 -38.42 -22.38 -30.36
N TYR A 71 -39.41 -22.34 -31.23
CA TYR A 71 -39.57 -23.32 -32.32
C TYR A 71 -38.50 -23.16 -33.41
N GLU A 72 -38.19 -21.95 -33.82
CA GLU A 72 -37.13 -21.66 -34.80
C GLU A 72 -35.75 -22.02 -34.22
N GLU A 73 -35.52 -21.82 -32.92
CA GLU A 73 -34.31 -22.26 -32.23
C GLU A 73 -34.19 -23.80 -32.26
N GLU A 74 -35.28 -24.52 -32.02
CA GLU A 74 -35.28 -25.97 -32.10
C GLU A 74 -34.98 -26.46 -33.52
N LEU A 75 -35.51 -25.78 -34.55
CA LEU A 75 -35.19 -26.09 -35.95
C LEU A 75 -33.73 -25.82 -36.29
N ALA A 76 -33.18 -24.71 -35.79
CA ALA A 76 -31.76 -24.38 -35.96
C ALA A 76 -30.84 -25.42 -35.30
N LEU A 77 -31.16 -25.87 -34.09
CA LEU A 77 -30.43 -26.94 -33.40
C LEU A 77 -30.45 -28.26 -34.13
N LYS A 78 -31.56 -28.56 -34.85
CA LYS A 78 -31.70 -29.75 -35.68
C LYS A 78 -31.09 -29.59 -37.09
N GLY A 79 -30.50 -28.43 -37.40
CA GLY A 79 -29.94 -28.13 -38.72
C GLY A 79 -31.01 -27.95 -39.83
N LEU A 80 -32.26 -27.71 -39.43
CA LEU A 80 -33.41 -27.53 -40.34
C LEU A 80 -33.69 -26.03 -40.61
N SER A 81 -33.03 -25.12 -39.93
CA SER A 81 -33.10 -23.68 -40.15
C SER A 81 -31.75 -23.15 -40.62
N PRO A 82 -31.68 -22.12 -41.49
CA PRO A 82 -30.45 -21.48 -41.93
C PRO A 82 -29.78 -20.60 -40.87
N ALA A 83 -30.32 -20.53 -39.65
CA ALA A 83 -29.73 -19.76 -38.55
C ALA A 83 -28.39 -20.33 -38.13
N ASN A 84 -27.38 -19.45 -38.06
CA ASN A 84 -26.04 -19.80 -37.59
C ASN A 84 -25.69 -19.00 -36.31
N PRO A 85 -25.03 -19.61 -35.34
CA PRO A 85 -24.50 -18.84 -34.20
C PRO A 85 -23.43 -17.89 -34.69
N ILE A 86 -23.45 -16.65 -34.22
CA ILE A 86 -22.38 -15.68 -34.43
C ILE A 86 -21.76 -15.28 -33.09
N PHE A 87 -20.47 -15.06 -33.09
CA PHE A 87 -19.70 -14.65 -31.93
C PHE A 87 -19.19 -13.24 -32.14
N ILE A 88 -19.48 -12.36 -31.19
CA ILE A 88 -19.10 -10.94 -31.22
C ILE A 88 -18.28 -10.64 -29.98
N ALA A 89 -17.09 -10.09 -30.19
CA ALA A 89 -16.23 -9.53 -29.14
C ALA A 89 -16.47 -8.03 -29.06
N THR A 90 -16.61 -7.51 -27.83
CA THR A 90 -16.51 -6.10 -27.54
C THR A 90 -15.05 -5.80 -27.19
N VAL A 91 -14.44 -4.87 -27.90
CA VAL A 91 -13.02 -4.51 -27.79
C VAL A 91 -12.91 -3.05 -27.39
N MET A 92 -12.23 -2.79 -26.27
CA MET A 92 -11.85 -1.43 -25.88
C MET A 92 -10.48 -1.07 -26.44
N THR A 93 -10.39 0.08 -27.11
CA THR A 93 -9.13 0.59 -27.68
C THR A 93 -8.16 0.97 -26.59
N THR A 94 -6.97 0.35 -26.58
CA THR A 94 -5.90 0.67 -25.64
C THR A 94 -4.88 1.63 -26.25
N ARG A 95 -4.59 1.50 -27.55
CA ARG A 95 -3.64 2.38 -28.23
C ARG A 95 -3.97 2.54 -29.72
N MET A 96 -3.77 3.73 -30.24
CA MET A 96 -3.78 4.00 -31.69
C MET A 96 -2.40 4.50 -32.11
N LEU A 97 -1.91 3.98 -33.23
CA LEU A 97 -0.69 4.42 -33.89
C LEU A 97 -1.02 4.87 -35.31
N LYS A 98 -0.38 5.96 -35.72
CA LYS A 98 -0.39 6.43 -37.09
C LYS A 98 0.90 6.00 -37.81
N ILE A 99 0.79 5.48 -39.00
CA ILE A 99 1.96 5.12 -39.80
C ILE A 99 2.30 6.32 -40.72
N GLU A 100 3.40 7.01 -40.42
CA GLU A 100 3.96 8.09 -41.21
C GLU A 100 5.39 7.77 -41.62
N ASN A 101 5.68 7.84 -42.92
CA ASN A 101 7.02 7.53 -43.46
C ASN A 101 7.59 6.19 -42.99
N GLY A 102 6.74 5.18 -42.83
CA GLY A 102 7.12 3.84 -42.33
C GLY A 102 7.39 3.75 -40.84
N LYS A 103 7.15 4.81 -40.05
CA LYS A 103 7.25 4.82 -38.60
C LYS A 103 5.86 4.80 -37.95
N MET A 104 5.71 4.03 -36.91
CA MET A 104 4.50 4.02 -36.07
C MET A 104 4.64 5.10 -34.99
N LEU A 105 3.75 6.07 -35.00
CA LEU A 105 3.72 7.18 -34.03
C LEU A 105 2.44 7.10 -33.19
N PRO A 106 2.52 7.20 -31.86
CA PRO A 106 1.34 7.26 -31.01
C PRO A 106 0.45 8.44 -31.36
N ASP A 107 -0.86 8.23 -31.44
CA ASP A 107 -1.83 9.29 -31.66
C ASP A 107 -3.11 8.99 -30.83
N ALA A 108 -3.97 9.99 -30.67
CA ALA A 108 -5.26 9.83 -30.02
C ALA A 108 -6.27 9.17 -30.96
N PRO A 109 -7.14 8.24 -30.48
CA PRO A 109 -8.22 7.67 -31.27
C PRO A 109 -9.19 8.78 -31.72
N GLN A 110 -9.30 8.99 -33.02
CA GLN A 110 -10.12 10.07 -33.62
C GLN A 110 -11.24 9.54 -34.50
N VAL A 111 -11.05 8.38 -35.10
CA VAL A 111 -12.00 7.77 -36.02
C VAL A 111 -12.21 6.30 -35.68
N PRO A 112 -13.42 5.76 -35.82
CA PRO A 112 -13.65 4.34 -35.55
C PRO A 112 -13.02 3.45 -36.61
N PRO A 113 -12.55 2.24 -36.25
CA PRO A 113 -12.22 1.24 -37.25
C PRO A 113 -13.42 0.94 -38.13
N PRO A 114 -13.30 0.96 -39.48
CA PRO A 114 -14.43 0.80 -40.38
C PRO A 114 -14.94 -0.63 -40.37
N PRO A 115 -16.27 -0.85 -40.56
CA PRO A 115 -16.84 -2.17 -40.77
C PRO A 115 -16.13 -2.93 -41.89
N GLY A 116 -15.85 -4.21 -41.68
CA GLY A 116 -15.10 -5.04 -42.62
C GLY A 116 -13.58 -4.99 -42.47
N ALA A 117 -13.03 -4.09 -41.66
CA ALA A 117 -11.59 -4.08 -41.33
C ALA A 117 -11.19 -5.40 -40.67
N LYS A 118 -10.07 -5.98 -41.13
CA LYS A 118 -9.59 -7.28 -40.63
C LYS A 118 -9.00 -7.12 -39.22
N VAL A 119 -9.35 -8.06 -38.37
CA VAL A 119 -8.88 -8.13 -36.99
C VAL A 119 -7.97 -9.34 -36.83
N ILE A 120 -6.80 -9.11 -36.24
CA ILE A 120 -5.82 -10.15 -35.95
C ILE A 120 -5.48 -10.15 -34.44
N ILE A 121 -5.05 -11.29 -33.91
CA ILE A 121 -4.46 -11.34 -32.56
C ILE A 121 -3.13 -10.61 -32.59
N ALA A 122 -2.90 -9.76 -31.61
CA ALA A 122 -1.60 -9.12 -31.40
C ALA A 122 -0.52 -10.15 -31.08
N SER A 123 0.68 -9.97 -31.64
CA SER A 123 1.85 -10.76 -31.27
C SER A 123 2.30 -10.43 -29.84
N GLU A 124 3.18 -11.23 -29.28
CA GLU A 124 3.71 -10.95 -27.94
C GLU A 124 4.37 -9.57 -27.82
N GLU A 125 5.13 -9.16 -28.82
CA GLU A 125 5.77 -7.83 -28.87
C GLU A 125 4.72 -6.71 -29.02
N GLU A 126 3.68 -6.95 -29.81
CA GLU A 126 2.59 -6.00 -30.00
C GLU A 126 1.72 -5.82 -28.75
N ILE A 127 1.67 -6.79 -27.84
CA ILE A 127 0.97 -6.64 -26.54
C ILE A 127 1.64 -5.55 -25.71
N ASP A 128 2.97 -5.49 -25.64
CA ASP A 128 3.66 -4.42 -24.90
C ASP A 128 3.37 -3.06 -25.50
N ILE A 129 3.34 -2.96 -26.84
CA ILE A 129 2.94 -1.74 -27.53
C ILE A 129 1.49 -1.38 -27.21
N ALA A 130 0.58 -2.34 -27.29
CA ALA A 130 -0.84 -2.13 -27.03
C ALA A 130 -1.13 -1.61 -25.63
N LEU A 131 -0.39 -2.08 -24.63
CA LEU A 131 -0.54 -1.71 -23.22
C LEU A 131 0.35 -0.53 -22.80
N GLY A 132 1.20 -0.01 -23.67
CA GLY A 132 2.13 1.08 -23.38
C GLY A 132 3.34 0.66 -22.55
N PHE A 133 3.59 -0.62 -22.42
CA PHE A 133 4.74 -1.15 -21.65
C PHE A 133 6.07 -0.99 -22.37
N ASP A 134 6.05 -0.93 -23.71
CA ASP A 134 7.23 -0.72 -24.56
C ASP A 134 8.01 0.53 -24.15
N GLU A 135 7.35 1.66 -23.91
CA GLU A 135 7.97 2.89 -23.45
C GLU A 135 8.53 2.79 -22.04
N LEU A 136 7.81 2.11 -21.14
CA LEU A 136 8.27 1.91 -19.77
C LEU A 136 9.53 1.05 -19.71
N LEU A 137 9.55 -0.02 -20.51
CA LEU A 137 10.70 -0.93 -20.61
C LEU A 137 11.92 -0.23 -21.22
N GLN A 138 11.73 0.55 -22.28
CA GLN A 138 12.82 1.33 -22.91
C GLN A 138 13.43 2.36 -21.93
N LYS A 139 12.59 3.03 -21.13
CA LYS A 139 13.04 4.03 -20.15
C LYS A 139 13.52 3.41 -18.84
N ASN A 140 13.47 2.08 -18.68
CA ASN A 140 13.71 1.37 -17.43
C ASN A 140 12.86 1.90 -16.26
N CYS A 141 11.57 2.19 -16.53
CA CYS A 141 10.59 2.71 -15.55
C CYS A 141 9.51 1.68 -15.20
N ALA A 142 9.61 0.46 -15.73
CA ALA A 142 8.63 -0.61 -15.57
C ALA A 142 8.81 -1.37 -14.25
N ILE A 143 7.74 -1.42 -13.45
CA ILE A 143 7.66 -2.21 -12.21
C ILE A 143 6.69 -3.37 -12.43
N PRO A 144 7.09 -4.63 -12.25
CA PRO A 144 6.19 -5.76 -12.35
C PRO A 144 5.08 -5.71 -11.29
N ILE A 145 3.82 -5.81 -11.73
CA ILE A 145 2.63 -5.80 -10.86
C ILE A 145 1.87 -7.14 -10.85
N GLY A 146 2.37 -8.10 -11.59
CA GLY A 146 1.80 -9.44 -11.77
C GLY A 146 1.97 -9.90 -13.20
N VAL A 147 1.39 -11.04 -13.54
CA VAL A 147 1.35 -11.55 -14.90
C VAL A 147 -0.02 -11.28 -15.50
N PHE A 148 0.00 -10.75 -16.69
CA PHE A 148 -1.15 -10.68 -17.58
C PHE A 148 -1.37 -12.07 -18.21
N ARG A 149 -2.32 -12.21 -19.04
CA ARG A 149 -2.63 -13.46 -19.70
C ARG A 149 -1.38 -14.14 -20.30
N ASN A 150 -1.37 -15.48 -20.36
CA ASN A 150 -0.26 -16.31 -20.86
C ASN A 150 1.06 -16.13 -20.07
N SER A 151 0.97 -15.79 -18.77
CA SER A 151 2.13 -15.57 -17.89
C SER A 151 3.07 -14.43 -18.34
N ARG A 152 2.57 -13.52 -19.17
CA ARG A 152 3.30 -12.32 -19.58
C ARG A 152 3.34 -11.30 -18.45
N PRO A 153 4.48 -10.68 -18.14
CA PRO A 153 4.55 -9.63 -17.12
C PRO A 153 3.66 -8.44 -17.48
N ALA A 154 2.96 -7.93 -16.48
CA ALA A 154 2.29 -6.63 -16.53
C ALA A 154 3.07 -5.64 -15.66
N TYR A 155 3.09 -4.38 -16.09
CA TYR A 155 3.92 -3.36 -15.49
C TYR A 155 3.13 -2.14 -15.04
N ALA A 156 3.57 -1.55 -13.92
CA ALA A 156 3.23 -0.19 -13.52
C ALA A 156 4.37 0.76 -13.86
N ASP A 157 4.05 2.01 -14.04
CA ASP A 157 5.03 3.09 -14.21
C ASP A 157 5.50 3.57 -12.84
N VAL A 158 6.80 3.45 -12.57
CA VAL A 158 7.41 3.87 -11.31
C VAL A 158 7.21 5.35 -10.99
N ARG A 159 7.02 6.21 -11.99
CA ARG A 159 6.82 7.66 -11.82
C ARG A 159 5.51 7.99 -11.11
N TYR A 160 4.47 7.15 -11.29
CA TYR A 160 3.21 7.25 -10.53
C TYR A 160 3.30 6.62 -9.15
N ILE A 161 4.38 5.94 -8.83
CA ILE A 161 4.62 5.35 -7.52
C ILE A 161 5.51 6.26 -6.67
N LEU A 162 6.58 6.81 -7.25
CA LEU A 162 7.60 7.58 -6.52
C LEU A 162 7.31 9.09 -6.39
N GLY A 163 6.15 9.55 -6.82
CA GLY A 163 5.72 10.92 -6.62
C GLY A 163 6.08 11.90 -7.75
N GLU A 164 6.61 11.45 -8.91
CA GLU A 164 6.84 12.36 -10.04
C GLU A 164 5.54 12.77 -10.73
N ASN A 165 4.70 11.81 -11.11
CA ASN A 165 3.42 12.03 -11.79
C ASN A 165 2.20 11.77 -10.89
N GLY A 166 2.41 11.16 -9.73
CA GLY A 166 1.41 10.77 -8.75
C GLY A 166 2.05 10.00 -7.61
N ALA A 167 1.30 9.68 -6.57
CA ALA A 167 1.78 8.89 -5.44
C ALA A 167 0.63 8.04 -4.89
N HIS A 168 0.91 7.27 -3.85
CA HIS A 168 -0.03 6.45 -3.10
C HIS A 168 -0.65 5.31 -3.91
N ILE A 169 -0.89 4.22 -3.21
CA ILE A 169 -1.48 2.99 -3.73
C ILE A 169 -2.65 2.63 -2.85
N ASN A 170 -3.82 2.43 -3.44
CA ASN A 170 -5.01 1.98 -2.75
C ASN A 170 -5.33 0.53 -3.15
N ILE A 171 -5.51 -0.37 -2.18
CA ILE A 171 -5.79 -1.78 -2.40
C ILE A 171 -7.11 -2.14 -1.72
N SER A 172 -8.19 -2.28 -2.48
CA SER A 172 -9.49 -2.66 -1.96
C SER A 172 -9.84 -4.12 -2.27
N GLY A 173 -10.57 -4.80 -1.37
CA GLY A 173 -11.05 -6.15 -1.61
C GLY A 173 -11.51 -6.89 -0.36
N GLN A 174 -12.38 -7.88 -0.54
CA GLN A 174 -12.92 -8.69 0.56
C GLN A 174 -11.84 -9.46 1.32
N SER A 175 -12.00 -9.57 2.63
CA SER A 175 -11.12 -10.41 3.46
C SER A 175 -11.25 -11.89 3.09
N GLY A 176 -10.12 -12.61 3.09
CA GLY A 176 -10.06 -14.06 2.89
C GLY A 176 -9.95 -14.50 1.43
N VAL A 177 -10.50 -13.77 0.48
CA VAL A 177 -10.44 -14.08 -0.97
C VAL A 177 -9.47 -13.15 -1.70
N ALA A 178 -9.58 -11.85 -1.44
CA ALA A 178 -8.59 -10.89 -1.93
C ALA A 178 -7.38 -10.91 -0.99
N ALA A 179 -6.28 -11.42 -1.45
CA ALA A 179 -5.04 -11.48 -0.70
C ALA A 179 -4.37 -10.09 -0.61
N LYS A 180 -5.09 -9.07 -0.04
CA LYS A 180 -4.62 -7.69 0.06
C LYS A 180 -3.22 -7.57 0.65
N THR A 181 -3.02 -8.16 1.81
CA THR A 181 -1.72 -8.17 2.50
C THR A 181 -0.67 -8.92 1.69
N SER A 182 -1.05 -10.04 1.03
CA SER A 182 -0.14 -10.79 0.15
C SER A 182 0.24 -9.97 -1.09
N TYR A 183 -0.72 -9.25 -1.69
CA TYR A 183 -0.44 -8.38 -2.83
C TYR A 183 0.39 -7.15 -2.43
N ALA A 184 0.09 -6.52 -1.30
CA ALA A 184 0.89 -5.40 -0.80
C ALA A 184 2.35 -5.81 -0.55
N THR A 185 2.57 -6.96 0.10
CA THR A 185 3.93 -7.48 0.31
C THR A 185 4.60 -7.93 -0.99
N PHE A 186 3.82 -8.46 -1.97
CA PHE A 186 4.31 -8.73 -3.31
C PHE A 186 4.78 -7.44 -4.01
N LEU A 187 4.03 -6.33 -3.94
CA LEU A 187 4.46 -5.04 -4.48
C LEU A 187 5.76 -4.54 -3.81
N VAL A 188 5.86 -4.62 -2.48
CA VAL A 188 7.08 -4.26 -1.75
C VAL A 188 8.27 -5.08 -2.24
N LYS A 189 8.11 -6.40 -2.42
CA LYS A 189 9.15 -7.28 -2.96
C LYS A 189 9.49 -6.91 -4.40
N SER A 190 8.49 -6.65 -5.25
CA SER A 190 8.67 -6.21 -6.63
C SER A 190 9.46 -4.90 -6.72
N PHE A 191 9.16 -3.93 -5.86
CA PHE A 191 9.88 -2.66 -5.78
C PHE A 191 11.35 -2.86 -5.43
N LEU A 192 11.64 -3.65 -4.39
CA LEU A 192 13.01 -3.93 -3.95
C LEU A 192 13.80 -4.70 -5.01
N ASP A 193 13.26 -5.77 -5.57
CA ASP A 193 13.95 -6.62 -6.54
C ASP A 193 14.21 -5.85 -7.85
N THR A 194 13.20 -5.12 -8.36
CA THR A 194 13.34 -4.33 -9.58
C THR A 194 14.26 -3.14 -9.38
N GLY A 195 14.14 -2.43 -8.24
CA GLY A 195 15.04 -1.36 -7.88
C GLY A 195 16.49 -1.82 -7.84
N ASN A 196 16.77 -2.92 -7.14
CA ASN A 196 18.12 -3.49 -7.06
C ASN A 196 18.67 -3.94 -8.42
N ARG A 197 17.83 -4.51 -9.29
CA ARG A 197 18.22 -4.97 -10.62
C ARG A 197 18.51 -3.81 -11.59
N LEU A 198 17.78 -2.71 -11.49
CA LEU A 198 17.84 -1.60 -12.45
C LEU A 198 18.50 -0.33 -11.89
N LYS A 199 19.03 -0.32 -10.67
CA LYS A 199 19.60 0.86 -10.00
C LYS A 199 20.71 1.56 -10.79
N GLU A 200 21.49 0.82 -11.57
CA GLU A 200 22.57 1.38 -12.39
C GLU A 200 22.07 1.95 -13.73
N LYS A 201 20.81 1.68 -14.10
CA LYS A 201 20.24 2.07 -15.39
C LYS A 201 19.32 3.30 -15.31
N ASN A 202 18.75 3.56 -14.13
CA ASN A 202 17.79 4.64 -13.93
C ASN A 202 17.82 5.13 -12.48
N GLU A 203 17.92 6.45 -12.28
CA GLU A 203 17.98 7.07 -10.94
C GLU A 203 16.72 6.78 -10.09
N LEU A 204 15.53 6.72 -10.72
CA LEU A 204 14.31 6.35 -10.00
C LEU A 204 14.40 4.92 -9.43
N MET A 205 15.01 4.00 -10.19
CA MET A 205 15.23 2.64 -9.71
C MET A 205 16.30 2.58 -8.61
N ALA A 206 17.32 3.44 -8.69
CA ALA A 206 18.28 3.59 -7.61
C ALA A 206 17.61 4.13 -6.33
N CYS A 207 16.75 5.14 -6.43
CA CYS A 207 15.93 5.61 -5.32
C CYS A 207 15.03 4.50 -4.76
N LEU A 208 14.38 3.73 -5.63
CA LEU A 208 13.50 2.62 -5.25
C LEU A 208 14.27 1.54 -4.47
N SER A 209 15.49 1.19 -4.90
CA SER A 209 16.34 0.21 -4.20
C SER A 209 16.74 0.63 -2.78
N ARG A 210 16.80 1.94 -2.53
CA ARG A 210 17.13 2.54 -1.23
C ARG A 210 15.89 2.95 -0.43
N SER A 211 14.68 2.74 -0.96
CA SER A 211 13.43 3.09 -0.28
C SER A 211 13.30 2.37 1.07
N ARG A 212 12.59 3.00 1.99
CA ARG A 212 12.24 2.45 3.30
C ARG A 212 10.80 1.97 3.26
N PHE A 213 10.53 0.85 3.90
CA PHE A 213 9.19 0.29 3.95
C PHE A 213 8.78 0.10 5.40
N ILE A 214 7.74 0.79 5.83
CA ILE A 214 7.13 0.66 7.15
C ILE A 214 5.84 -0.12 6.96
N VAL A 215 5.70 -1.22 7.67
CA VAL A 215 4.59 -2.16 7.56
C VAL A 215 3.93 -2.30 8.92
N PHE A 216 2.70 -1.82 9.07
CA PHE A 216 1.94 -2.03 10.29
C PHE A 216 1.26 -3.40 10.27
N ASN A 217 1.61 -4.23 11.25
CA ASN A 217 0.95 -5.52 11.45
C ASN A 217 -0.26 -5.33 12.39
N VAL A 218 -1.45 -5.26 11.78
CA VAL A 218 -2.70 -4.93 12.50
C VAL A 218 -3.38 -6.17 13.05
N LYS A 219 -3.21 -7.33 12.41
CA LYS A 219 -3.92 -8.58 12.72
C LYS A 219 -2.97 -9.76 12.84
N GLY A 220 -3.07 -10.49 13.95
CA GLY A 220 -2.23 -11.67 14.18
C GLY A 220 -0.74 -11.35 14.19
N GLU A 221 0.11 -12.36 14.06
CA GLU A 221 1.57 -12.19 14.04
C GLU A 221 2.19 -12.52 12.68
N GLY A 222 1.37 -12.67 11.62
CA GLY A 222 1.81 -13.18 10.33
C GLY A 222 2.94 -12.37 9.69
N LEU A 223 2.85 -11.04 9.69
CA LEU A 223 3.87 -10.18 9.10
C LEU A 223 5.19 -10.11 9.89
N LEU A 224 5.21 -10.63 11.12
CA LEU A 224 6.45 -10.83 11.87
C LEU A 224 7.32 -11.96 11.30
N PHE A 225 6.90 -12.64 10.24
CA PHE A 225 7.61 -13.76 9.61
C PHE A 225 7.97 -13.51 8.14
N LEU A 226 8.00 -12.26 7.69
CA LEU A 226 8.36 -11.91 6.31
C LEU A 226 9.77 -12.39 5.89
N ASP A 227 10.66 -12.62 6.84
CA ASP A 227 12.00 -13.17 6.65
C ASP A 227 12.04 -14.71 6.65
N ARG A 228 10.88 -15.37 6.71
CA ARG A 228 10.76 -16.84 6.70
C ARG A 228 10.02 -17.32 5.46
N TRP A 229 10.37 -18.53 5.03
CA TRP A 229 9.66 -19.20 3.96
C TRP A 229 8.21 -19.50 4.35
N SER A 230 7.31 -19.40 3.38
CA SER A 230 5.96 -19.94 3.51
C SER A 230 6.01 -21.46 3.48
N LYS A 231 5.31 -22.09 4.44
CA LYS A 231 5.14 -23.54 4.49
C LYS A 231 4.37 -24.04 3.27
N GLU A 232 3.29 -23.34 2.92
CA GLU A 232 2.51 -23.65 1.73
C GLU A 232 3.34 -23.59 0.45
N TRP A 233 4.26 -22.62 0.33
CA TRP A 233 5.21 -22.55 -0.76
C TRP A 233 6.12 -23.79 -0.80
N LYS A 234 6.74 -24.14 0.32
CA LYS A 234 7.67 -25.28 0.42
C LYS A 234 6.98 -26.61 0.12
N GLU A 235 5.79 -26.84 0.65
CA GLU A 235 5.03 -28.07 0.41
C GLU A 235 4.61 -28.24 -1.06
N LYS A 236 4.38 -27.15 -1.77
CA LYS A 236 3.94 -27.15 -3.17
C LYS A 236 5.09 -26.89 -4.16
N GLU A 237 6.29 -26.66 -3.68
CA GLU A 237 7.44 -26.24 -4.51
C GLU A 237 7.74 -27.23 -5.65
N GLU A 238 7.62 -28.53 -5.40
CA GLU A 238 7.85 -29.60 -6.39
C GLU A 238 6.61 -29.95 -7.22
N ALA A 239 5.42 -29.53 -6.77
CA ALA A 239 4.18 -29.78 -7.48
C ALA A 239 4.08 -28.92 -8.76
N GLU A 240 3.19 -29.31 -9.66
CA GLU A 240 2.94 -28.55 -10.90
C GLU A 240 2.56 -27.11 -10.65
N THR A 241 1.75 -26.87 -9.60
CA THR A 241 1.35 -25.53 -9.17
C THR A 241 2.55 -24.69 -8.72
N GLY A 242 3.48 -25.27 -7.96
CA GLY A 242 4.71 -24.59 -7.52
C GLY A 242 5.63 -24.27 -8.69
N ARG A 243 5.77 -25.17 -9.67
CA ARG A 243 6.52 -24.91 -10.92
C ARG A 243 5.87 -23.76 -11.72
N SER A 244 4.54 -23.70 -11.76
CA SER A 244 3.83 -22.59 -12.40
C SER A 244 4.14 -21.26 -11.71
N TRP A 245 4.13 -21.20 -10.38
CA TRP A 245 4.50 -19.98 -9.63
C TRP A 245 5.98 -19.59 -9.82
N ARG A 246 6.90 -20.55 -9.84
CA ARG A 246 8.32 -20.27 -10.17
C ARG A 246 8.47 -19.66 -11.56
N ARG A 247 7.74 -20.16 -12.56
CA ARG A 247 7.72 -19.55 -13.91
C ARG A 247 7.19 -18.11 -13.87
N MET A 248 6.18 -17.84 -13.04
CA MET A 248 5.68 -16.47 -12.85
C MET A 248 6.74 -15.55 -12.24
N TYR A 249 7.44 -15.98 -11.18
CA TYR A 249 8.56 -15.21 -10.62
C TYR A 249 9.66 -14.97 -11.65
N GLN A 250 10.02 -15.98 -12.43
CA GLN A 250 11.01 -15.86 -13.51
C GLN A 250 10.56 -14.86 -14.59
N ALA A 251 9.29 -14.93 -15.02
CA ALA A 251 8.73 -13.99 -15.98
C ALA A 251 8.76 -12.54 -15.45
N LEU A 252 8.44 -12.36 -14.16
CA LEU A 252 8.50 -11.07 -13.47
C LEU A 252 9.93 -10.61 -13.15
N GLN A 253 10.94 -11.45 -13.39
CA GLN A 253 12.34 -11.21 -13.03
C GLN A 253 12.52 -10.87 -11.54
N MET A 254 11.78 -11.57 -10.68
CA MET A 254 11.78 -11.45 -9.23
C MET A 254 12.36 -12.69 -8.57
N GLU A 255 12.93 -12.51 -7.37
CA GLU A 255 13.43 -13.61 -6.55
C GLU A 255 12.30 -14.25 -5.74
N ALA A 256 12.08 -15.58 -5.94
CA ALA A 256 11.11 -16.34 -5.16
C ALA A 256 11.73 -16.74 -3.80
N GLU A 257 11.93 -15.75 -2.92
CA GLU A 257 12.56 -15.94 -1.61
C GLU A 257 12.01 -14.94 -0.57
N PRO A 258 12.17 -15.21 0.74
CA PRO A 258 11.83 -14.29 1.81
C PRO A 258 12.58 -12.95 1.73
N PHE A 259 12.10 -11.98 2.49
CA PHE A 259 12.77 -10.68 2.61
C PHE A 259 14.08 -10.81 3.40
N LYS A 260 15.16 -10.19 2.91
CA LYS A 260 16.52 -10.30 3.51
C LYS A 260 16.78 -9.25 4.58
N LYS A 261 16.27 -8.02 4.42
CA LYS A 261 16.52 -6.89 5.33
C LYS A 261 15.21 -6.51 6.02
N VAL A 262 14.89 -7.17 7.12
CA VAL A 262 13.67 -6.90 7.88
C VAL A 262 14.02 -6.61 9.34
N ALA A 263 13.41 -5.56 9.90
CA ALA A 263 13.44 -5.26 11.32
C ALA A 263 12.03 -5.41 11.90
N PHE A 264 11.92 -5.99 13.10
CA PHE A 264 10.65 -6.27 13.73
C PHE A 264 10.55 -5.56 15.07
N PHE A 265 9.41 -4.89 15.29
CA PHE A 265 9.13 -4.13 16.49
C PHE A 265 7.76 -4.50 17.04
N ALA A 266 7.64 -4.60 18.37
CA ALA A 266 6.39 -4.86 19.07
C ALA A 266 6.28 -4.03 20.36
N PRO A 267 5.07 -3.78 20.89
CA PRO A 267 4.92 -3.10 22.17
C PRO A 267 5.49 -3.97 23.30
N LYS A 268 5.84 -3.38 24.42
CA LYS A 268 6.23 -4.15 25.59
C LYS A 268 5.05 -4.92 26.18
N LYS A 269 5.30 -6.11 26.71
CA LYS A 269 4.27 -6.97 27.30
C LYS A 269 3.83 -6.50 28.70
N SER A 270 4.77 -5.95 29.45
CA SER A 270 4.57 -5.52 30.85
C SER A 270 5.63 -4.52 31.25
N ALA A 271 5.84 -4.32 32.56
CA ALA A 271 6.95 -3.52 33.09
C ALA A 271 8.35 -4.06 32.71
N LYS A 272 8.45 -5.33 32.25
CA LYS A 272 9.70 -5.91 31.74
C LYS A 272 9.92 -5.49 30.29
N ASP A 273 11.18 -5.40 29.90
CA ASP A 273 11.60 -5.06 28.52
C ASP A 273 11.51 -6.29 27.60
N GLU A 274 10.31 -6.85 27.49
CA GLU A 274 10.01 -8.01 26.66
C GLU A 274 8.97 -7.63 25.60
N PRO A 275 9.18 -7.98 24.32
CA PRO A 275 8.19 -7.70 23.30
C PRO A 275 6.92 -8.52 23.49
N TRP A 276 5.78 -7.92 23.28
CA TRP A 276 4.49 -8.58 23.40
C TRP A 276 4.17 -9.39 22.14
N VAL A 277 4.86 -10.49 21.97
CA VAL A 277 4.65 -11.47 20.90
C VAL A 277 4.51 -12.87 21.48
N ASN A 278 3.76 -13.74 20.80
CA ASN A 278 3.50 -15.10 21.27
C ASN A 278 4.32 -16.14 20.50
N LYS A 279 4.41 -15.99 19.16
CA LYS A 279 4.99 -17.00 18.26
C LYS A 279 6.41 -16.68 17.80
N ARG A 280 6.82 -15.40 17.86
CA ARG A 280 8.17 -14.97 17.49
C ARG A 280 8.88 -14.22 18.63
N PRO A 281 9.39 -14.93 19.66
CA PRO A 281 10.01 -14.27 20.81
C PRO A 281 11.42 -13.69 20.52
N GLN A 282 12.10 -14.12 19.43
CA GLN A 282 13.46 -13.70 19.10
C GLN A 282 13.51 -12.78 17.88
N GLY A 283 14.44 -11.82 17.92
CA GLY A 283 14.66 -10.86 16.82
C GLY A 283 13.59 -9.79 16.72
N VAL A 284 12.76 -9.59 17.74
CA VAL A 284 11.78 -8.51 17.84
C VAL A 284 12.24 -7.52 18.90
N GLN A 285 12.26 -6.24 18.56
CA GLN A 285 12.63 -5.14 19.46
C GLN A 285 11.39 -4.50 20.06
N VAL A 286 11.53 -3.94 21.28
CA VAL A 286 10.44 -3.22 21.94
C VAL A 286 10.44 -1.77 21.49
N TYR A 287 9.26 -1.19 21.24
CA TYR A 287 9.09 0.22 20.99
C TYR A 287 8.27 0.92 22.08
N GLY A 288 8.39 2.24 22.14
CA GLY A 288 7.65 3.11 23.02
C GLY A 288 8.13 4.56 22.87
N TRP A 289 7.43 5.51 23.42
CA TRP A 289 7.76 6.95 23.38
C TRP A 289 7.90 7.48 24.79
N ASP A 290 8.93 8.27 25.05
CA ASP A 290 9.10 8.98 26.33
C ASP A 290 8.58 10.41 26.24
N ILE A 291 8.70 11.16 27.33
CA ILE A 291 8.24 12.54 27.37
C ILE A 291 8.92 13.43 26.32
N VAL A 292 10.17 13.18 25.99
CA VAL A 292 10.90 13.95 24.98
C VAL A 292 10.27 13.76 23.59
N ASP A 293 9.92 12.51 23.23
CA ASP A 293 9.25 12.22 21.98
C ASP A 293 7.84 12.80 21.95
N ILE A 294 7.11 12.64 23.05
CA ILE A 294 5.72 13.13 23.16
C ILE A 294 5.66 14.65 22.96
N MET A 295 6.60 15.39 23.57
CA MET A 295 6.66 16.84 23.39
C MET A 295 7.15 17.23 22.01
N LYS A 296 8.22 16.61 21.54
CA LYS A 296 8.79 16.91 20.21
C LYS A 296 7.79 16.68 19.09
N LEU A 297 7.08 15.55 19.09
CA LEU A 297 6.17 15.15 18.01
C LEU A 297 4.74 15.66 18.20
N GLY A 298 4.43 16.27 19.35
CA GLY A 298 3.06 16.73 19.64
C GLY A 298 2.06 15.58 19.82
N LEU A 299 2.51 14.46 20.45
CA LEU A 299 1.70 13.24 20.52
C LEU A 299 0.59 13.29 21.59
N PHE A 300 0.55 14.33 22.41
CA PHE A 300 -0.34 14.35 23.57
C PHE A 300 -1.83 14.22 23.21
N GLU A 301 -2.28 14.87 22.15
CA GLU A 301 -3.66 14.79 21.67
C GLU A 301 -4.06 13.36 21.25
N LEU A 302 -3.12 12.54 20.77
CA LEU A 302 -3.37 11.16 20.37
C LEU A 302 -3.71 10.21 21.53
N PHE A 303 -3.53 10.66 22.79
CA PHE A 303 -3.96 9.89 23.97
C PHE A 303 -5.48 9.91 24.19
N PHE A 304 -6.19 10.81 23.51
CA PHE A 304 -7.62 11.01 23.68
C PHE A 304 -8.42 10.40 22.53
N ASP A 305 -9.70 10.18 22.78
CA ASP A 305 -10.63 9.80 21.74
C ASP A 305 -10.87 10.98 20.80
N GLN A 306 -10.72 10.75 19.50
CA GLN A 306 -10.75 11.82 18.52
C GLN A 306 -12.14 12.40 18.31
N GLU A 307 -13.16 11.54 18.26
CA GLU A 307 -14.56 11.97 18.14
C GLU A 307 -14.98 12.77 19.38
N GLU A 308 -14.54 12.30 20.56
CA GLU A 308 -14.83 12.98 21.81
C GLU A 308 -14.16 14.37 21.93
N LEU A 309 -12.96 14.53 21.39
CA LEU A 309 -12.29 15.85 21.34
C LEU A 309 -13.03 16.83 20.41
N GLU A 310 -13.54 16.36 19.28
CA GLU A 310 -14.29 17.20 18.34
C GLU A 310 -15.65 17.62 18.89
N GLU A 311 -16.33 16.71 19.59
CA GLU A 311 -17.66 16.98 20.16
C GLU A 311 -17.60 17.84 21.44
N ASN A 312 -16.46 17.86 22.15
CA ASN A 312 -16.33 18.52 23.45
C ASN A 312 -15.25 19.60 23.47
N GLN A 313 -15.63 20.83 23.08
CA GLN A 313 -14.73 21.99 23.06
C GLN A 313 -14.02 22.26 24.41
N ASN A 314 -14.67 22.05 25.54
CA ASN A 314 -14.03 22.24 26.85
C ASN A 314 -12.94 21.22 27.12
N LEU A 315 -13.12 19.98 26.66
CA LEU A 315 -12.10 18.95 26.76
C LEU A 315 -10.93 19.27 25.82
N GLN A 316 -11.21 19.69 24.61
CA GLN A 316 -10.20 20.08 23.64
C GLN A 316 -9.33 21.23 24.19
N LEU A 317 -9.94 22.28 24.72
CA LEU A 317 -9.23 23.39 25.37
C LEU A 317 -8.38 22.90 26.55
N ALA A 318 -8.90 21.98 27.37
CA ALA A 318 -8.13 21.43 28.48
C ALA A 318 -6.90 20.61 28.01
N VAL A 319 -7.04 19.82 26.96
CA VAL A 319 -5.92 19.07 26.37
C VAL A 319 -4.87 20.02 25.79
N MET A 320 -5.30 21.05 25.04
CA MET A 320 -4.39 22.08 24.49
C MET A 320 -3.65 22.82 25.61
N SER A 321 -4.35 23.25 26.66
CA SER A 321 -3.75 23.94 27.79
C SER A 321 -2.71 23.09 28.52
N VAL A 322 -2.98 21.80 28.73
CA VAL A 322 -1.97 20.85 29.27
C VAL A 322 -0.77 20.75 28.34
N GLN A 323 -0.99 20.64 27.05
CA GLN A 323 0.10 20.54 26.07
C GLN A 323 0.96 21.81 26.07
N GLU A 324 0.37 22.99 26.11
CA GLU A 324 1.10 24.27 26.19
C GLU A 324 1.95 24.39 27.46
N VAL A 325 1.40 24.03 28.62
CA VAL A 325 2.16 24.04 29.86
C VAL A 325 3.30 23.05 29.83
N LEU A 326 3.07 21.83 29.33
CA LEU A 326 4.13 20.84 29.18
C LEU A 326 5.19 21.26 28.15
N GLN A 327 4.78 21.93 27.07
CA GLN A 327 5.69 22.45 26.05
C GLN A 327 6.60 23.55 26.61
N SER A 328 6.05 24.49 27.39
CA SER A 328 6.84 25.52 28.08
C SER A 328 7.87 24.88 29.04
N ARG A 329 7.45 23.86 29.80
CA ARG A 329 8.38 23.14 30.68
C ARG A 329 9.43 22.33 29.91
N PHE A 330 9.10 21.83 28.75
CA PHE A 330 10.04 21.15 27.89
C PHE A 330 11.12 22.08 27.33
N GLU A 331 10.75 23.31 26.98
CA GLU A 331 11.70 24.34 26.57
C GLU A 331 12.64 24.72 27.74
N ASP A 332 12.11 24.89 28.94
CA ASP A 332 12.90 25.09 30.15
C ASP A 332 13.81 23.89 30.41
N ALA A 333 13.33 22.65 30.22
CA ALA A 333 14.13 21.44 30.37
C ALA A 333 15.33 21.38 29.43
N ILE A 334 15.18 21.85 28.19
CA ILE A 334 16.33 21.94 27.25
C ILE A 334 17.40 22.91 27.79
N LEU A 335 16.97 24.05 28.32
CA LEU A 335 17.90 25.03 28.93
C LEU A 335 18.59 24.47 30.17
N GLU A 336 17.89 23.78 31.05
CA GLU A 336 18.43 23.11 32.21
C GLU A 336 19.40 21.99 31.84
N ALA A 337 19.04 21.16 30.85
CA ALA A 337 19.89 20.12 30.30
C ALA A 337 21.19 20.68 29.72
N LYS A 338 21.14 21.83 29.04
CA LYS A 338 22.33 22.54 28.56
C LYS A 338 23.23 22.95 29.69
N LYS A 339 22.69 23.61 30.74
CA LYS A 339 23.43 23.98 31.94
C LYS A 339 24.02 22.77 32.67
N PHE A 340 23.29 21.65 32.71
CA PHE A 340 23.78 20.40 33.29
C PHE A 340 24.98 19.87 32.50
N CYS A 341 24.92 19.84 31.16
CA CYS A 341 26.04 19.43 30.32
C CYS A 341 27.27 20.34 30.52
N GLU A 342 27.06 21.67 30.58
CA GLU A 342 28.14 22.65 30.83
C GLU A 342 28.85 22.41 32.19
N ARG A 343 28.08 22.22 33.27
CA ARG A 343 28.60 21.94 34.60
C ARG A 343 29.37 20.63 34.70
N ASN A 344 28.97 19.62 33.93
CA ASN A 344 29.58 18.29 33.95
C ASN A 344 30.62 18.09 32.82
N HIS A 345 31.00 19.17 32.11
CA HIS A 345 31.98 19.14 31.01
C HIS A 345 31.60 18.14 29.89
N ILE A 346 30.30 17.97 29.64
CA ILE A 346 29.77 17.10 28.59
C ILE A 346 29.70 17.90 27.27
N LYS A 347 30.14 17.31 26.16
CA LYS A 347 30.06 17.95 24.85
C LYS A 347 28.59 18.20 24.47
N ILE A 348 28.27 19.46 24.21
CA ILE A 348 26.90 19.88 23.86
C ILE A 348 26.68 19.71 22.37
N PRO A 349 25.67 18.95 21.96
CA PRO A 349 25.22 18.88 20.57
C PRO A 349 24.59 20.20 20.09
N ASN A 350 24.55 20.42 18.77
CA ASN A 350 23.88 21.60 18.20
C ASN A 350 22.35 21.49 18.19
N ASP A 351 21.82 20.27 18.14
CA ASP A 351 20.38 20.01 18.12
C ASP A 351 19.80 20.05 19.54
N PRO A 352 18.78 20.88 19.83
CA PRO A 352 18.17 21.00 21.16
C PRO A 352 17.69 19.65 21.73
N GLU A 353 17.15 18.76 20.88
CA GLU A 353 16.73 17.43 21.31
C GLU A 353 17.90 16.57 21.74
N LEU A 354 18.98 16.58 20.98
CA LEU A 354 20.19 15.84 21.34
C LEU A 354 20.82 16.38 22.62
N ILE A 355 20.63 17.67 22.95
CA ILE A 355 21.09 18.23 24.24
C ILE A 355 20.40 17.54 25.40
N ILE A 356 19.07 17.49 25.40
CA ILE A 356 18.30 16.87 26.49
C ILE A 356 18.57 15.36 26.57
N ARG A 357 18.67 14.69 25.43
CA ARG A 357 18.99 13.26 25.37
C ARG A 357 20.40 12.96 25.89
N THR A 358 21.38 13.79 25.52
CA THR A 358 22.75 13.67 26.02
C THR A 358 22.80 13.88 27.54
N ALA A 359 22.06 14.86 28.04
CA ALA A 359 21.96 15.11 29.48
C ALA A 359 21.34 13.92 30.22
N ILE A 360 20.22 13.36 29.72
CA ILE A 360 19.56 12.17 30.30
C ILE A 360 20.52 10.99 30.34
N ALA A 361 21.25 10.73 29.25
CA ALA A 361 22.22 9.64 29.17
C ALA A 361 23.37 9.79 30.21
N ASN A 362 23.59 11.01 30.70
CA ASN A 362 24.59 11.31 31.73
C ASN A 362 23.99 11.58 33.12
N GLY A 363 22.74 11.21 33.37
CA GLY A 363 22.13 11.28 34.68
C GLY A 363 21.24 12.51 34.96
N PHE A 364 20.87 13.28 33.93
CA PHE A 364 19.85 14.33 34.05
C PHE A 364 18.49 13.69 34.23
N ASP A 365 17.75 14.08 35.25
CA ASP A 365 16.43 13.56 35.57
C ASP A 365 15.34 14.58 35.18
N VAL A 366 14.57 14.29 34.12
CA VAL A 366 13.53 15.19 33.62
C VAL A 366 12.35 15.34 34.58
N SER A 367 12.09 14.35 35.42
CA SER A 367 10.98 14.39 36.36
C SER A 367 11.29 15.26 37.58
N THR A 368 12.49 15.21 38.06
CA THR A 368 12.91 15.94 39.24
C THR A 368 13.46 17.33 38.90
N MET A 369 14.34 17.41 37.90
CA MET A 369 15.04 18.67 37.55
C MET A 369 14.17 19.58 36.70
N ALA A 370 13.49 19.03 35.68
CA ALA A 370 12.73 19.82 34.73
C ALA A 370 11.21 19.82 35.02
N ARG A 371 10.74 19.13 36.03
CA ARG A 371 9.31 19.00 36.40
C ARG A 371 8.41 18.54 35.25
N LEU A 372 8.94 17.66 34.41
CA LEU A 372 8.20 16.99 33.36
C LEU A 372 7.78 15.59 33.84
N PRO A 373 6.60 15.09 33.47
CA PRO A 373 6.17 13.75 33.84
C PRO A 373 6.97 12.70 33.04
N ASP A 374 7.67 11.80 33.73
CA ASP A 374 8.39 10.68 33.08
C ASP A 374 7.52 9.45 32.90
N GLY A 375 6.21 9.65 32.76
CA GLY A 375 5.22 8.63 32.52
C GLY A 375 3.80 9.12 32.79
N LEU A 376 2.81 8.33 32.36
CA LEU A 376 1.40 8.70 32.47
C LEU A 376 0.92 8.81 33.94
N ASP A 377 1.49 8.00 34.84
CA ASP A 377 1.18 8.08 36.28
C ASP A 377 1.62 9.41 36.88
N GLU A 378 2.83 9.84 36.57
CA GLU A 378 3.35 11.11 37.05
C GLU A 378 2.54 12.30 36.52
N LEU A 379 2.13 12.26 35.24
CA LEU A 379 1.24 13.27 34.69
C LEU A 379 -0.08 13.34 35.47
N ILE A 380 -0.67 12.19 35.79
CA ILE A 380 -1.92 12.15 36.59
C ILE A 380 -1.70 12.71 37.99
N GLU A 381 -0.55 12.40 38.62
CA GLU A 381 -0.19 12.93 39.95
C GLU A 381 0.07 14.44 39.94
N MET A 382 0.58 15.03 38.86
CA MET A 382 0.81 16.48 38.75
C MET A 382 -0.50 17.28 38.95
N PHE A 383 -1.66 16.75 38.52
CA PHE A 383 -2.95 17.42 38.77
C PHE A 383 -3.30 17.50 40.25
N ASP A 384 -2.75 16.64 41.09
CA ASP A 384 -3.00 16.66 42.54
C ASP A 384 -1.87 17.37 43.30
N LYS A 385 -0.61 17.22 42.91
CA LYS A 385 0.57 17.61 43.67
C LYS A 385 1.27 18.88 43.17
N ASP A 386 1.05 19.33 41.92
CA ASP A 386 1.74 20.48 41.32
C ASP A 386 0.75 21.66 41.17
N ASP A 387 0.78 22.57 42.16
CA ASP A 387 -0.14 23.72 42.21
C ASP A 387 0.12 24.72 41.08
N ASP A 388 1.37 24.89 40.61
CA ASP A 388 1.70 25.77 39.47
C ASP A 388 1.12 25.21 38.18
N PHE A 389 1.32 23.92 37.92
CA PHE A 389 0.76 23.22 36.78
C PHE A 389 -0.76 23.34 36.74
N LYS A 390 -1.42 23.04 37.85
CA LYS A 390 -2.86 23.11 37.99
C LYS A 390 -3.41 24.54 37.80
N THR A 391 -2.73 25.53 38.38
CA THR A 391 -3.15 26.94 38.30
C THR A 391 -3.08 27.46 36.88
N LYS A 392 -2.00 27.15 36.13
CA LYS A 392 -1.85 27.53 34.72
C LYS A 392 -2.97 26.95 33.85
N ILE A 393 -3.27 25.66 34.01
CA ILE A 393 -4.34 25.03 33.26
C ILE A 393 -5.71 25.63 33.65
N MET A 394 -5.94 25.93 34.92
CA MET A 394 -7.21 26.52 35.39
C MET A 394 -7.43 27.95 34.90
N GLN A 395 -6.42 28.70 34.51
CA GLN A 395 -6.54 30.02 33.92
C GLN A 395 -7.17 29.96 32.52
N GLU A 396 -6.88 28.94 31.76
CA GLU A 396 -7.37 28.74 30.40
C GLU A 396 -8.70 27.98 30.34
N VAL A 397 -8.96 27.11 31.33
CA VAL A 397 -10.09 26.18 31.32
C VAL A 397 -11.13 26.56 32.38
N GLN A 398 -12.34 26.86 31.95
CA GLN A 398 -13.46 27.15 32.88
C GLN A 398 -13.94 25.88 33.60
N GLY A 399 -13.62 25.78 34.91
CA GLY A 399 -14.28 24.88 35.85
C GLY A 399 -13.47 23.62 36.25
N LYS A 400 -13.50 23.34 37.57
CA LYS A 400 -12.89 22.12 38.19
C LYS A 400 -13.44 20.81 37.59
N ALA A 401 -14.70 20.82 37.09
CA ALA A 401 -15.30 19.64 36.47
C ALA A 401 -14.60 19.19 35.20
N THR A 402 -14.09 20.11 34.38
CA THR A 402 -13.37 19.83 33.15
C THR A 402 -12.03 19.14 33.45
N ILE A 403 -11.28 19.65 34.45
CA ILE A 403 -10.02 19.03 34.88
C ILE A 403 -10.28 17.62 35.44
N ALA A 404 -11.28 17.45 36.30
CA ALA A 404 -11.64 16.12 36.81
C ALA A 404 -12.05 15.15 35.69
N SER A 405 -12.70 15.67 34.65
CA SER A 405 -13.06 14.91 33.44
C SER A 405 -11.81 14.48 32.65
N LEU A 406 -10.84 15.40 32.46
CA LEU A 406 -9.55 15.12 31.81
C LEU A 406 -8.76 14.06 32.57
N VAL A 407 -8.61 14.20 33.88
CA VAL A 407 -7.90 13.21 34.71
C VAL A 407 -8.54 11.81 34.65
N ARG A 408 -9.89 11.74 34.63
CA ARG A 408 -10.58 10.45 34.43
C ARG A 408 -10.22 9.82 33.07
N ARG A 409 -10.10 10.61 32.01
CA ARG A 409 -9.73 10.12 30.68
C ARG A 409 -8.27 9.66 30.61
N LEU A 410 -7.36 10.36 31.28
CA LEU A 410 -5.96 9.90 31.42
C LEU A 410 -5.88 8.57 32.16
N LYS A 411 -6.66 8.40 33.25
CA LYS A 411 -6.78 7.12 33.96
C LYS A 411 -7.38 6.02 33.08
N ALA A 412 -8.39 6.35 32.28
CA ALA A 412 -8.96 5.42 31.30
C ALA A 412 -7.96 5.08 30.18
N ALA A 413 -7.16 6.04 29.69
CA ALA A 413 -6.08 5.79 28.74
C ALA A 413 -5.06 4.80 29.31
N LYS A 414 -4.64 4.95 30.55
CA LYS A 414 -3.78 3.97 31.23
C LYS A 414 -4.41 2.57 31.23
N ALA A 415 -5.68 2.46 31.60
CA ALA A 415 -6.40 1.18 31.68
C ALA A 415 -6.54 0.45 30.34
N VAL A 416 -6.42 1.15 29.21
CA VAL A 416 -6.42 0.55 27.86
C VAL A 416 -5.03 0.25 27.31
N GLY A 417 -3.95 0.55 28.04
CA GLY A 417 -2.59 0.12 27.76
C GLY A 417 -1.64 1.22 27.25
N PHE A 418 -1.98 2.49 27.41
CA PHE A 418 -1.05 3.57 27.04
C PHE A 418 0.21 3.63 27.94
N ASP A 419 0.17 3.08 29.14
CA ASP A 419 1.33 2.86 29.99
C ASP A 419 2.38 1.89 29.40
N LEU A 420 1.97 1.08 28.42
CA LEU A 420 2.88 0.25 27.64
C LEU A 420 3.59 1.04 26.53
N LEU A 421 3.06 2.17 26.13
CA LEU A 421 3.54 3.01 25.03
C LEU A 421 4.27 4.26 25.53
N TRP A 422 3.77 4.91 26.57
CA TRP A 422 4.51 5.99 27.23
C TRP A 422 5.47 5.38 28.22
N VAL A 423 6.73 5.32 27.84
CA VAL A 423 7.79 4.69 28.62
C VAL A 423 8.63 5.76 29.34
N ARG A 424 9.25 5.39 30.45
CA ARG A 424 10.18 6.28 31.15
C ARG A 424 11.43 6.51 30.33
N THR A 425 12.04 7.70 30.46
CA THR A 425 13.29 8.04 29.79
C THR A 425 14.44 7.08 30.14
N SER A 426 14.43 6.55 31.38
CA SER A 426 15.41 5.55 31.84
C SER A 426 15.19 4.13 31.28
N PHE A 427 13.99 3.84 30.77
CA PHE A 427 13.64 2.52 30.24
C PHE A 427 14.37 2.19 28.94
N LEU A 428 14.64 3.20 28.15
CA LEU A 428 15.25 3.04 26.83
C LEU A 428 16.71 3.43 26.90
N LYS A 429 17.57 2.42 26.78
CA LYS A 429 19.01 2.66 26.59
C LYS A 429 19.17 3.31 25.21
N PHE A 430 19.41 4.62 25.22
CA PHE A 430 19.65 5.35 24.00
C PHE A 430 21.03 5.07 23.44
N ASP A 431 21.09 4.71 22.19
CA ASP A 431 22.22 5.09 21.37
C ASP A 431 22.00 6.57 21.00
N VAL A 432 22.81 7.44 21.57
CA VAL A 432 22.76 8.91 21.34
C VAL A 432 22.93 9.25 19.85
N SER A 433 23.45 8.30 19.06
CA SER A 433 23.63 8.44 17.60
C SER A 433 22.32 8.25 16.81
N THR A 434 21.29 7.63 17.38
CA THR A 434 19.99 7.41 16.74
C THR A 434 18.88 7.96 17.62
N SER A 435 18.35 9.13 17.26
CA SER A 435 17.17 9.74 17.91
C SER A 435 15.87 8.97 17.69
N ARG A 436 15.93 7.79 17.10
CA ARG A 436 14.76 7.00 16.67
C ARG A 436 14.71 5.67 17.40
N ARG A 437 13.55 5.37 17.95
CA ARG A 437 13.28 4.12 18.65
C ARG A 437 12.93 2.99 17.73
N ILE A 438 12.15 3.31 16.69
CA ILE A 438 11.87 2.42 15.59
C ILE A 438 12.86 2.78 14.50
N ASP A 439 13.91 1.98 14.33
CA ASP A 439 14.95 2.21 13.34
C ASP A 439 14.43 1.86 11.94
N TRP A 440 13.61 2.76 11.39
CA TRP A 440 12.98 2.60 10.09
C TRP A 440 13.78 3.23 8.93
N ASP A 441 14.81 4.04 9.20
CA ASP A 441 15.48 4.86 8.17
C ASP A 441 16.71 4.20 7.52
N LYS A 442 16.76 2.88 7.48
CA LYS A 442 17.83 2.15 6.78
C LYS A 442 17.46 1.88 5.33
N PRO A 443 18.38 2.15 4.37
CA PRO A 443 18.13 1.92 2.95
C PRO A 443 17.77 0.45 2.62
N GLY A 444 16.66 0.28 1.89
CA GLY A 444 16.18 -1.03 1.45
C GLY A 444 15.64 -1.92 2.58
N GLN A 445 15.36 -1.35 3.76
CA GLN A 445 14.82 -2.09 4.90
C GLN A 445 13.29 -2.11 4.89
N VAL A 446 12.74 -3.26 5.26
CA VAL A 446 11.33 -3.43 5.64
C VAL A 446 11.26 -3.42 7.16
N THR A 447 10.53 -2.47 7.73
CA THR A 447 10.34 -2.31 9.17
C THR A 447 8.91 -2.71 9.51
N VAL A 448 8.74 -3.82 10.20
CA VAL A 448 7.44 -4.32 10.63
C VAL A 448 7.16 -3.86 12.05
N ILE A 449 6.05 -3.15 12.24
CA ILE A 449 5.60 -2.64 13.54
C ILE A 449 4.33 -3.38 13.92
N ASP A 450 4.45 -4.26 14.92
CA ASP A 450 3.30 -5.02 15.42
C ASP A 450 2.45 -4.17 16.35
N ILE A 451 1.18 -4.03 16.00
CA ILE A 451 0.17 -3.34 16.80
C ILE A 451 -1.02 -4.27 17.11
N SER A 452 -0.94 -5.53 16.69
CA SER A 452 -2.06 -6.48 16.74
C SER A 452 -2.57 -6.78 18.14
N LYS A 453 -1.72 -6.67 19.16
CA LYS A 453 -2.07 -6.91 20.57
C LYS A 453 -2.66 -5.68 21.26
N LEU A 454 -2.49 -4.50 20.69
CA LEU A 454 -3.00 -3.26 21.25
C LEU A 454 -4.50 -3.10 21.00
N ARG A 455 -5.19 -2.40 21.90
CA ARG A 455 -6.57 -1.95 21.67
C ARG A 455 -6.61 -0.82 20.65
N THR A 456 -7.78 -0.50 20.12
CA THR A 456 -7.96 0.46 19.01
C THR A 456 -7.27 1.81 19.26
N ARG A 457 -7.49 2.45 20.41
CA ARG A 457 -6.87 3.77 20.71
C ARG A 457 -5.35 3.72 20.78
N PRO A 458 -4.71 2.81 21.54
CA PRO A 458 -3.26 2.62 21.48
C PRO A 458 -2.73 2.27 20.07
N GLN A 459 -3.47 1.50 19.26
CA GLN A 459 -3.10 1.28 17.85
C GLN A 459 -3.04 2.59 17.06
N SER A 460 -4.09 3.42 17.18
CA SER A 460 -4.16 4.72 16.51
C SER A 460 -3.03 5.66 16.95
N PHE A 461 -2.68 5.63 18.23
CA PHE A 461 -1.53 6.37 18.76
C PHE A 461 -0.23 5.94 18.09
N VAL A 462 0.06 4.64 18.04
CA VAL A 462 1.30 4.12 17.42
C VAL A 462 1.37 4.51 15.94
N VAL A 463 0.28 4.34 15.21
CA VAL A 463 0.21 4.74 13.80
C VAL A 463 0.48 6.23 13.66
N GLY A 464 -0.22 7.09 14.42
CA GLY A 464 -0.05 8.54 14.38
C GLY A 464 1.37 8.99 14.76
N ALA A 465 1.93 8.42 15.82
CA ALA A 465 3.29 8.74 16.27
C ALA A 465 4.35 8.43 15.22
N VAL A 466 4.26 7.26 14.58
CA VAL A 466 5.19 6.87 13.50
C VAL A 466 5.02 7.76 12.27
N LEU A 467 3.77 8.07 11.88
CA LEU A 467 3.51 8.94 10.74
C LEU A 467 4.05 10.36 10.96
N LEU A 468 3.84 10.94 12.14
CA LEU A 468 4.37 12.26 12.51
C LEU A 468 5.90 12.26 12.53
N GLU A 469 6.53 11.22 13.06
CA GLU A 469 7.97 11.08 13.06
C GLU A 469 8.53 11.03 11.63
N VAL A 470 7.91 10.24 10.74
CA VAL A 470 8.29 10.15 9.33
C VAL A 470 8.13 11.50 8.65
N MET A 471 6.97 12.14 8.77
CA MET A 471 6.70 13.43 8.11
C MET A 471 7.70 14.49 8.56
N ARG A 472 7.90 14.66 9.87
CA ARG A 472 8.86 15.62 10.42
C ARG A 472 10.29 15.34 9.94
N SER A 473 10.71 14.07 9.97
CA SER A 473 12.03 13.69 9.45
C SER A 473 12.21 14.04 7.97
N ARG A 474 11.12 14.08 7.20
CA ARG A 474 11.14 14.41 5.76
C ARG A 474 11.04 15.91 5.50
N GLU A 475 10.38 16.68 6.36
CA GLU A 475 10.35 18.13 6.29
C GLU A 475 11.72 18.78 6.56
N GLU A 476 12.48 18.20 7.48
CA GLU A 476 13.80 18.71 7.87
C GLU A 476 14.91 18.48 6.84
N LYS A 477 14.71 17.57 5.89
CA LYS A 477 15.75 17.14 4.94
C LYS A 477 15.25 17.23 3.50
N THR A 478 16.02 17.84 2.62
CA THR A 478 15.77 17.87 1.18
C THR A 478 16.36 16.64 0.48
N ASN A 479 15.71 16.19 -0.59
CA ASN A 479 16.24 15.20 -1.55
C ASN A 479 16.52 13.80 -0.97
N GLN A 480 15.51 13.19 -0.31
CA GLN A 480 15.62 11.86 0.30
C GLN A 480 14.98 10.75 -0.52
N ASP A 481 15.46 9.52 -0.29
CA ASP A 481 14.84 8.32 -0.85
C ASP A 481 13.43 8.12 -0.26
N PRO A 482 12.50 7.51 -1.01
CA PRO A 482 11.11 7.34 -0.61
C PRO A 482 10.91 6.51 0.68
N VAL A 483 9.85 6.83 1.42
CA VAL A 483 9.32 6.00 2.51
C VAL A 483 7.93 5.51 2.11
N PHE A 484 7.78 4.20 2.04
CA PHE A 484 6.49 3.55 1.82
C PHE A 484 5.90 3.14 3.17
N ILE A 485 4.63 3.44 3.37
CA ILE A 485 3.90 3.10 4.59
C ILE A 485 2.74 2.20 4.21
N PHE A 486 2.83 0.92 4.58
CA PHE A 486 1.74 -0.03 4.38
C PHE A 486 0.89 -0.14 5.64
N LEU A 487 -0.41 0.09 5.47
CA LEU A 487 -1.40 -0.03 6.52
C LEU A 487 -2.62 -0.80 6.01
N ASP A 488 -2.89 -1.95 6.62
CA ASP A 488 -4.14 -2.71 6.42
C ASP A 488 -5.27 -2.11 7.27
N GLU A 489 -6.50 -2.25 6.83
CA GLU A 489 -7.70 -1.65 7.45
C GLU A 489 -7.64 -0.11 7.54
N LEU A 490 -7.20 0.54 6.46
CA LEU A 490 -7.05 1.99 6.41
C LEU A 490 -8.32 2.74 6.83
N ASN A 491 -9.51 2.22 6.51
CA ASN A 491 -10.80 2.77 6.92
C ASN A 491 -10.97 2.92 8.44
N LYS A 492 -10.24 2.14 9.24
CA LYS A 492 -10.24 2.24 10.70
C LYS A 492 -9.50 3.47 11.21
N TYR A 493 -8.48 3.94 10.49
CA TYR A 493 -7.58 5.03 10.88
C TYR A 493 -7.89 6.33 10.16
N ALA A 494 -8.46 6.24 8.97
CA ALA A 494 -8.88 7.35 8.15
C ALA A 494 -10.29 7.09 7.59
N PRO A 495 -11.33 7.09 8.44
CA PRO A 495 -12.71 6.82 8.01
C PRO A 495 -13.25 7.93 7.13
N ARG A 496 -14.22 7.59 6.28
CA ARG A 496 -14.89 8.52 5.36
C ARG A 496 -15.55 9.70 6.10
N PHE A 497 -16.18 9.41 7.22
CA PHE A 497 -16.85 10.37 8.08
C PHE A 497 -16.18 10.36 9.45
N GLY A 498 -16.10 11.52 10.04
CA GLY A 498 -15.36 11.73 11.26
C GLY A 498 -14.04 12.47 10.98
N GLY A 499 -13.48 12.96 12.01
CA GLY A 499 -12.25 13.73 11.93
C GLY A 499 -11.21 13.23 12.93
N GLY A 500 -10.52 14.18 13.50
CA GLY A 500 -9.53 13.98 14.51
C GLY A 500 -8.10 14.07 13.99
N PRO A 501 -7.14 14.24 14.91
CA PRO A 501 -5.74 14.42 14.56
C PRO A 501 -5.18 13.34 13.65
N LEU A 502 -5.56 12.06 13.84
CA LEU A 502 -5.06 10.98 13.01
C LEU A 502 -5.56 11.06 11.57
N SER A 503 -6.86 11.33 11.38
CA SER A 503 -7.42 11.55 10.03
C SER A 503 -6.77 12.75 9.35
N SER A 504 -6.46 13.80 10.11
CA SER A 504 -5.76 14.99 9.59
C SER A 504 -4.33 14.65 9.16
N ILE A 505 -3.60 13.81 9.90
CA ILE A 505 -2.27 13.32 9.51
C ILE A 505 -2.34 12.53 8.19
N PHE A 506 -3.33 11.65 8.03
CA PHE A 506 -3.50 10.90 6.78
C PHE A 506 -3.85 11.81 5.59
N ARG A 507 -4.70 12.82 5.80
CA ARG A 507 -5.01 13.83 4.77
C ARG A 507 -3.77 14.61 4.37
N ASP A 508 -2.96 15.04 5.34
CA ASP A 508 -1.70 15.75 5.07
C ASP A 508 -0.72 14.86 4.27
N ILE A 509 -0.60 13.57 4.61
CA ILE A 509 0.20 12.63 3.83
C ILE A 509 -0.37 12.48 2.42
N ALA A 510 -1.68 12.35 2.25
CA ALA A 510 -2.29 12.21 0.93
C ALA A 510 -2.06 13.45 0.05
N GLU A 511 -2.14 14.65 0.62
CA GLU A 511 -2.02 15.93 -0.09
C GLU A 511 -0.55 16.35 -0.29
N ARG A 512 0.30 16.19 0.72
CA ARG A 512 1.69 16.70 0.76
C ARG A 512 2.76 15.61 0.69
N GLY A 513 2.41 14.35 1.01
CA GLY A 513 3.36 13.23 1.09
C GLY A 513 4.15 13.05 -0.20
N ARG A 514 3.55 13.33 -1.36
CA ARG A 514 4.23 13.36 -2.65
C ARG A 514 5.48 14.24 -2.63
N SER A 515 5.39 15.46 -2.10
CA SER A 515 6.52 16.41 -2.03
C SER A 515 7.62 15.95 -1.08
N PHE A 516 7.25 15.21 -0.04
CA PHE A 516 8.16 14.66 0.97
C PHE A 516 8.61 13.23 0.67
N ARG A 517 8.17 12.67 -0.46
CA ARG A 517 8.40 11.28 -0.85
C ARG A 517 7.94 10.27 0.23
N VAL A 518 6.84 10.57 0.89
CA VAL A 518 6.11 9.67 1.79
C VAL A 518 4.91 9.10 1.03
N ILE A 519 4.91 7.79 0.83
CA ILE A 519 3.97 7.10 -0.04
C ILE A 519 3.14 6.13 0.80
N LEU A 520 1.82 6.32 0.80
CA LEU A 520 0.88 5.43 1.47
C LEU A 520 0.53 4.25 0.56
N ILE A 521 0.59 3.04 1.10
CA ILE A 521 0.00 1.83 0.55
C ILE A 521 -1.15 1.47 1.49
N GLY A 522 -2.34 1.97 1.19
CA GLY A 522 -3.54 1.69 1.98
C GLY A 522 -4.21 0.41 1.50
N ALA A 523 -4.64 -0.42 2.44
CA ALA A 523 -5.45 -1.59 2.14
C ALA A 523 -6.72 -1.59 2.99
N GLU A 524 -7.87 -1.86 2.38
CA GLU A 524 -9.16 -1.91 3.07
C GLU A 524 -10.10 -2.93 2.42
N GLN A 525 -11.19 -3.23 3.13
CA GLN A 525 -12.23 -4.11 2.58
C GLN A 525 -13.13 -3.37 1.60
N THR A 526 -13.43 -2.11 1.90
CA THR A 526 -14.37 -1.25 1.17
C THR A 526 -13.74 0.13 1.02
N ALA A 527 -13.41 0.53 -0.19
CA ALA A 527 -12.83 1.85 -0.48
C ALA A 527 -13.82 2.99 -0.13
N SER A 528 -15.13 2.70 -0.21
CA SER A 528 -16.17 3.68 0.12
C SER A 528 -16.23 4.08 1.60
N GLU A 529 -15.55 3.36 2.49
CA GLU A 529 -15.47 3.68 3.92
C GLU A 529 -14.21 4.49 4.30
N VAL A 530 -13.29 4.72 3.37
CA VAL A 530 -12.07 5.51 3.57
C VAL A 530 -12.31 6.97 3.22
N ASP A 531 -11.58 7.89 3.85
CA ASP A 531 -11.61 9.31 3.52
C ASP A 531 -11.39 9.51 2.02
N TYR A 532 -12.32 10.23 1.40
CA TYR A 532 -12.35 10.45 -0.05
C TYR A 532 -11.06 11.10 -0.59
N ARG A 533 -10.43 11.98 0.18
CA ARG A 533 -9.20 12.66 -0.24
C ARG A 533 -8.05 11.66 -0.44
N ILE A 534 -7.95 10.65 0.42
CA ILE A 534 -6.92 9.62 0.32
C ILE A 534 -7.14 8.76 -0.93
N ILE A 535 -8.39 8.35 -1.17
CA ILE A 535 -8.72 7.53 -2.35
C ILE A 535 -8.42 8.29 -3.63
N THR A 536 -8.83 9.57 -3.73
CA THR A 536 -8.65 10.37 -4.96
C THR A 536 -7.21 10.79 -5.21
N GLN A 537 -6.37 10.86 -4.20
CA GLN A 537 -4.93 11.13 -4.35
C GLN A 537 -4.11 9.87 -4.66
N SER A 538 -4.70 8.68 -4.57
CA SER A 538 -4.03 7.44 -4.93
C SER A 538 -3.94 7.30 -6.45
N SER A 539 -2.73 7.38 -6.98
CA SER A 539 -2.47 7.26 -8.42
C SER A 539 -2.51 5.82 -8.92
N THR A 540 -2.41 4.86 -8.03
CA THR A 540 -2.51 3.44 -8.35
C THR A 540 -3.64 2.81 -7.56
N THR A 541 -4.64 2.29 -8.27
CA THR A 541 -5.77 1.59 -7.66
C THR A 541 -5.68 0.11 -7.94
N VAL A 542 -5.83 -0.70 -6.89
CA VAL A 542 -5.82 -2.15 -6.97
C VAL A 542 -7.13 -2.68 -6.40
N ILE A 543 -7.84 -3.44 -7.20
CA ILE A 543 -9.16 -3.96 -6.84
C ILE A 543 -9.07 -5.49 -6.83
N GLY A 544 -9.18 -6.07 -5.64
CA GLY A 544 -9.41 -7.48 -5.46
C GLY A 544 -10.90 -7.82 -5.58
N ARG A 545 -11.29 -9.05 -5.27
CA ARG A 545 -12.70 -9.44 -5.30
C ARG A 545 -13.57 -8.53 -4.42
N GLN A 546 -14.68 -8.02 -4.99
CA GLN A 546 -15.61 -7.11 -4.31
C GLN A 546 -17.06 -7.55 -4.46
N LYS A 547 -17.94 -7.10 -3.54
CA LYS A 547 -19.39 -7.28 -3.65
C LYS A 547 -20.00 -6.26 -4.60
N GLY A 548 -21.06 -6.66 -5.32
CA GLY A 548 -21.76 -5.76 -6.25
C GLY A 548 -22.25 -4.45 -5.62
N ALA A 549 -22.68 -4.48 -4.35
CA ALA A 549 -23.09 -3.27 -3.64
C ALA A 549 -21.95 -2.25 -3.45
N GLU A 550 -20.72 -2.72 -3.24
CA GLU A 550 -19.53 -1.87 -3.17
C GLU A 550 -19.13 -1.39 -4.56
N LEU A 551 -19.14 -2.26 -5.56
CA LEU A 551 -18.80 -1.92 -6.95
C LEU A 551 -19.75 -0.89 -7.58
N ALA A 552 -20.94 -0.69 -7.00
CA ALA A 552 -21.87 0.36 -7.41
C ALA A 552 -21.52 1.76 -6.85
N LYS A 553 -20.51 1.87 -5.98
CA LYS A 553 -20.09 3.13 -5.37
C LYS A 553 -19.25 3.99 -6.33
N PRO A 554 -19.23 5.32 -6.14
CA PRO A 554 -18.48 6.25 -7.00
C PRO A 554 -16.98 5.94 -7.13
N GLU A 555 -16.38 5.34 -6.13
CA GLU A 555 -14.97 4.95 -6.08
C GLU A 555 -14.60 3.95 -7.21
N TYR A 556 -15.59 3.22 -7.74
CA TYR A 556 -15.44 2.25 -8.83
C TYR A 556 -16.05 2.71 -10.16
N SER A 557 -16.32 4.01 -10.30
CA SER A 557 -16.93 4.58 -11.53
C SER A 557 -16.02 4.49 -12.76
N HIS A 558 -14.72 4.35 -12.57
CA HIS A 558 -13.72 4.15 -13.63
C HIS A 558 -13.75 2.75 -14.26
N LEU A 559 -14.41 1.77 -13.62
CA LEU A 559 -14.61 0.42 -14.16
C LEU A 559 -15.84 0.36 -15.06
N THR A 560 -15.74 -0.37 -16.17
CA THR A 560 -16.91 -0.73 -16.97
C THR A 560 -17.80 -1.75 -16.24
N ASP A 561 -19.03 -1.96 -16.72
CA ASP A 561 -19.94 -2.93 -16.09
C ASP A 561 -19.39 -4.36 -16.19
N GLU A 562 -18.70 -4.70 -17.29
CA GLU A 562 -18.04 -6.00 -17.48
C GLU A 562 -16.86 -6.17 -16.48
N GLN A 563 -16.08 -5.11 -16.28
CA GLN A 563 -14.99 -5.13 -15.30
C GLN A 563 -15.52 -5.24 -13.86
N LYS A 564 -16.65 -4.58 -13.54
CA LYS A 564 -17.33 -4.73 -12.23
C LYS A 564 -17.86 -6.16 -12.06
N ALA A 565 -18.49 -6.74 -13.09
CA ALA A 565 -18.93 -8.13 -13.05
C ALA A 565 -17.75 -9.09 -12.82
N ARG A 566 -16.61 -8.83 -13.47
CA ARG A 566 -15.38 -9.59 -13.27
C ARG A 566 -14.80 -9.40 -11.87
N ALA A 567 -14.77 -8.18 -11.35
CA ALA A 567 -14.29 -7.87 -10.00
C ALA A 567 -15.07 -8.65 -8.92
N ALA A 568 -16.37 -8.91 -9.15
CA ALA A 568 -17.17 -9.74 -8.26
C ALA A 568 -16.80 -11.24 -8.29
N LEU A 569 -16.09 -11.71 -9.33
CA LEU A 569 -15.76 -13.11 -9.57
C LEU A 569 -14.26 -13.42 -9.47
N LEU A 570 -13.40 -12.43 -9.24
CA LEU A 570 -11.95 -12.61 -9.13
C LEU A 570 -11.60 -13.74 -8.17
N GLN A 571 -10.61 -14.53 -8.57
CA GLN A 571 -10.11 -15.63 -7.77
C GLN A 571 -8.93 -15.19 -6.87
N GLN A 572 -8.54 -16.05 -5.96
CA GLN A 572 -7.37 -15.80 -5.12
C GLN A 572 -6.12 -15.61 -5.99
N GLY A 573 -5.37 -14.54 -5.73
CA GLY A 573 -4.19 -14.18 -6.51
C GLY A 573 -4.48 -13.35 -7.76
N GLU A 574 -5.74 -12.97 -8.02
CA GLU A 574 -6.12 -12.07 -9.09
C GLU A 574 -6.55 -10.71 -8.56
N VAL A 575 -6.11 -9.65 -9.25
CA VAL A 575 -6.47 -8.27 -8.97
C VAL A 575 -6.64 -7.49 -10.27
N ILE A 576 -7.46 -6.46 -10.24
CA ILE A 576 -7.54 -5.46 -11.29
C ILE A 576 -6.68 -4.28 -10.87
N VAL A 577 -5.79 -3.83 -11.74
CA VAL A 577 -4.88 -2.70 -11.47
C VAL A 577 -5.17 -1.59 -12.46
N ASP A 578 -5.26 -0.37 -11.94
CA ASP A 578 -5.41 0.85 -12.69
C ASP A 578 -4.33 1.87 -12.33
N GLN A 579 -3.79 2.52 -13.35
CA GLN A 579 -2.83 3.63 -13.23
C GLN A 579 -3.06 4.63 -14.36
N PRO A 580 -2.83 5.94 -14.18
CA PRO A 580 -3.21 6.96 -15.17
C PRO A 580 -2.61 6.81 -16.57
N PHE A 581 -1.52 6.06 -16.74
CA PHE A 581 -0.98 5.78 -18.07
C PHE A 581 -1.75 4.66 -18.80
N MET A 582 -2.46 3.82 -18.05
CA MET A 582 -3.30 2.74 -18.59
C MET A 582 -4.60 3.33 -19.10
N ARG A 583 -4.98 3.06 -20.35
CA ARG A 583 -6.28 3.51 -20.87
C ARG A 583 -7.45 2.71 -20.32
N ILE A 584 -7.16 1.51 -19.85
CA ILE A 584 -8.15 0.62 -19.25
C ILE A 584 -7.48 -0.14 -18.10
N PRO A 585 -8.19 -0.33 -16.98
CA PRO A 585 -7.72 -1.20 -15.91
C PRO A 585 -7.49 -2.62 -16.40
N ILE A 586 -6.39 -3.23 -16.00
CA ILE A 586 -6.00 -4.58 -16.43
C ILE A 586 -6.11 -5.59 -15.31
N THR A 587 -6.55 -6.81 -15.63
CA THR A 587 -6.53 -7.92 -14.66
C THR A 587 -5.18 -8.61 -14.70
N VAL A 588 -4.57 -8.76 -13.54
CA VAL A 588 -3.30 -9.45 -13.37
C VAL A 588 -3.40 -10.53 -12.31
N ARG A 589 -2.56 -11.54 -12.44
CA ARG A 589 -2.39 -12.59 -11.44
C ARG A 589 -0.98 -12.49 -10.85
N PHE A 590 -0.87 -12.53 -9.54
CA PHE A 590 0.42 -12.56 -8.86
C PHE A 590 0.70 -13.94 -8.27
N PRO A 591 1.98 -14.36 -8.18
CA PRO A 591 2.34 -15.67 -7.66
C PRO A 591 2.07 -15.76 -6.16
N LEU A 592 1.90 -16.98 -5.64
CA LEU A 592 1.89 -17.23 -4.21
C LEU A 592 3.18 -16.65 -3.60
N PRO A 593 3.10 -15.85 -2.51
CA PRO A 593 4.29 -15.37 -1.83
C PRO A 593 5.19 -16.51 -1.34
N ALA A 594 6.49 -16.45 -1.69
CA ALA A 594 7.46 -17.39 -1.17
C ALA A 594 7.80 -17.14 0.31
N TRP A 595 7.45 -15.95 0.81
CA TRP A 595 7.59 -15.53 2.21
C TRP A 595 6.28 -15.74 2.98
N CYS A 596 6.42 -15.91 4.29
CA CYS A 596 5.29 -16.10 5.17
C CYS A 596 4.50 -14.79 5.38
N THR A 597 3.18 -14.85 5.25
CA THR A 597 2.25 -13.74 5.56
C THR A 597 1.20 -14.13 6.60
N ARG A 598 1.23 -15.38 7.07
CA ARG A 598 0.32 -15.91 8.11
C ARG A 598 1.13 -16.65 9.17
N GLU A 599 0.81 -16.45 10.42
CA GLU A 599 1.58 -17.00 11.55
C GLU A 599 1.66 -18.54 11.56
N ASP A 600 0.65 -19.23 11.01
CA ASP A 600 0.60 -20.70 10.94
C ASP A 600 1.33 -21.26 9.72
N ASP A 601 1.74 -20.39 8.80
CA ASP A 601 2.40 -20.72 7.55
C ASP A 601 3.93 -20.52 7.59
N ALA A 602 4.51 -20.17 8.75
CA ALA A 602 5.95 -20.03 8.90
C ALA A 602 6.64 -21.40 8.83
N TYR A 603 7.49 -21.59 7.83
CA TYR A 603 8.28 -22.81 7.68
C TYR A 603 9.39 -22.87 8.74
N VAL A 604 9.42 -23.94 9.49
CA VAL A 604 10.48 -24.24 10.46
C VAL A 604 11.43 -25.25 9.82
N MET A 605 12.67 -24.85 9.55
CA MET A 605 13.70 -25.75 9.04
C MET A 605 13.89 -26.92 10.00
N SER A 606 13.94 -28.13 9.46
CA SER A 606 14.38 -29.32 10.20
C SER A 606 15.85 -29.18 10.58
N GLU A 607 16.29 -29.90 11.62
CA GLU A 607 17.71 -29.91 12.01
C GLU A 607 18.63 -30.40 10.89
N GLN A 608 18.17 -31.32 10.03
CA GLN A 608 18.94 -31.81 8.88
C GLN A 608 19.13 -30.72 7.81
N GLU A 609 18.08 -29.93 7.50
CA GLU A 609 18.17 -28.82 6.55
C GLU A 609 19.06 -27.70 7.08
N ARG A 610 19.02 -27.45 8.38
CA ARG A 610 19.87 -26.45 9.04
C ARG A 610 21.36 -26.85 8.94
N ARG A 611 21.68 -28.10 9.23
CA ARG A 611 23.06 -28.62 9.07
C ARG A 611 23.53 -28.57 7.61
N ALA A 612 22.67 -28.93 6.67
CA ALA A 612 23.00 -28.87 5.25
C ALA A 612 23.25 -27.42 4.76
N LEU A 613 22.51 -26.45 5.31
CA LEU A 613 22.73 -25.04 5.01
C LEU A 613 24.04 -24.52 5.63
N GLU A 614 24.33 -24.89 6.87
CA GLU A 614 25.58 -24.55 7.56
C GLU A 614 26.80 -25.13 6.82
N GLU A 615 26.70 -26.37 6.32
CA GLU A 615 27.76 -26.98 5.50
C GLU A 615 27.98 -26.30 4.15
N ARG A 616 26.91 -25.82 3.49
CA ARG A 616 27.03 -25.04 2.23
C ARG A 616 27.68 -23.69 2.46
N VAL A 617 27.26 -22.96 3.52
CA VAL A 617 27.86 -21.68 3.91
C VAL A 617 29.37 -21.87 4.24
N TYR A 618 29.72 -22.96 4.89
CA TYR A 618 31.13 -23.29 5.17
C TYR A 618 31.95 -23.66 3.94
N ARG A 619 31.31 -24.19 2.88
CA ARG A 619 31.97 -24.54 1.61
C ARG A 619 32.07 -23.37 0.62
N GLY A 620 31.41 -22.26 0.89
CA GLY A 620 31.46 -21.06 0.02
C GLY A 620 30.66 -21.20 -1.28
N ASP A 621 29.66 -22.09 -1.31
CA ASP A 621 28.75 -22.30 -2.45
C ASP A 621 27.49 -21.42 -2.31
#